data_9a259374faeb055899c6934a24b07013
#
_entry.id   9a259374faeb055899c6934a24b07013
#
_cell.length_a   1.000
_cell.length_b   1.000
_cell.length_c   1.000
_cell.angle_alpha   90.00
_cell.angle_beta   90.00
_cell.angle_gamma   90.00
#
_symmetry.space_group_name_H-M   'P 1'
#
loop_
_entity.id
_entity.type
_entity.pdbx_description
1 polymer ?
#
loop_
_entity_poly.entity_id
_entity_poly.type
_entity_poly.pdbx_seq_one_letter_code
_entity_poly.pdbx_strand_id
1 'polypeptide(L)'
;MKLSNKFIVIIGILTMMTMPCKAQKWEHLADTPQMGWSTWNKFQGNISEDIIKGIADVMVETGLRDAGYTYINIDDCWHGKRDADGFIQADPIKFPNGIKAVADYVHSKGLKLGIYSDAGSATCAGRPGSLGHEYQDAIQYARWGVDYLKYDWCNTTNVNPQGAYQLISDALRSAGRPIFLSMCEWGNSQPWKWAREIGHSWRTTPDIWCHFDSLRVFPGYTQFGVMQCIQFNDSLRQYAGKGYWNDPDMLEVGNGMAVNED
;
A
#
# COMPACT_ATOMS: atom_id res chain seq x y z
N MET A 1 -27.79 -46.23 34.73
CA MET A 1 -27.58 -44.79 34.99
C MET A 1 -27.50 -44.09 33.62
N LYS A 2 -28.60 -43.44 33.20
CA LYS A 2 -28.65 -42.75 31.86
C LYS A 2 -28.08 -41.35 32.03
N LEU A 3 -26.87 -41.11 31.62
CA LEU A 3 -26.34 -39.75 31.48
C LEU A 3 -27.08 -39.03 30.34
N SER A 4 -27.67 -37.92 30.71
CA SER A 4 -28.57 -37.14 29.89
C SER A 4 -27.84 -36.61 28.65
N ASN A 5 -28.38 -36.86 27.45
CA ASN A 5 -27.93 -36.33 26.14
C ASN A 5 -27.87 -34.79 26.05
N LYS A 6 -28.32 -34.09 27.10
CA LYS A 6 -28.27 -32.62 27.19
C LYS A 6 -26.87 -32.06 27.46
N PHE A 7 -25.99 -32.83 28.13
CA PHE A 7 -24.60 -32.38 28.41
C PHE A 7 -23.69 -32.44 27.19
N ILE A 8 -23.94 -33.37 26.26
CA ILE A 8 -23.11 -33.53 25.07
C ILE A 8 -23.36 -32.37 24.05
N VAL A 9 -24.58 -31.85 23.97
CA VAL A 9 -24.94 -30.73 23.08
C VAL A 9 -24.33 -29.41 23.54
N ILE A 10 -24.21 -29.17 24.86
CA ILE A 10 -23.62 -27.95 25.41
C ILE A 10 -22.10 -27.91 25.20
N ILE A 11 -21.41 -29.05 25.29
CA ILE A 11 -19.96 -29.13 25.04
C ILE A 11 -19.66 -28.93 23.55
N GLY A 12 -20.50 -29.43 22.66
CA GLY A 12 -20.34 -29.21 21.19
C GLY A 12 -20.54 -27.77 20.77
N ILE A 13 -21.43 -27.03 21.43
CA ILE A 13 -21.67 -25.60 21.14
C ILE A 13 -20.55 -24.74 21.73
N LEU A 14 -19.97 -25.09 22.87
CA LEU A 14 -18.88 -24.32 23.48
C LEU A 14 -17.57 -24.47 22.73
N THR A 15 -17.33 -25.60 22.07
CA THR A 15 -16.12 -25.79 21.20
C THR A 15 -16.20 -25.09 19.86
N MET A 16 -17.39 -24.74 19.38
CA MET A 16 -17.53 -23.95 18.14
C MET A 16 -17.32 -22.43 18.35
N MET A 17 -17.33 -21.93 19.60
CA MET A 17 -17.19 -20.50 19.89
C MET A 17 -15.75 -20.00 20.08
N THR A 18 -14.74 -20.85 19.98
CA THR A 18 -13.35 -20.46 20.27
C THR A 18 -12.40 -20.55 19.05
N MET A 19 -12.92 -20.49 17.82
CA MET A 19 -12.02 -20.18 16.73
C MET A 19 -11.69 -18.68 16.82
N PRO A 20 -10.44 -18.29 17.09
CA PRO A 20 -10.06 -16.90 16.95
C PRO A 20 -10.31 -16.54 15.49
N CYS A 21 -11.30 -15.68 15.23
CA CYS A 21 -11.47 -15.05 13.95
C CYS A 21 -10.28 -14.09 13.80
N LYS A 22 -9.11 -14.61 13.39
CA LYS A 22 -8.03 -13.77 12.95
C LYS A 22 -8.55 -13.11 11.68
N ALA A 23 -8.79 -11.82 11.73
CA ALA A 23 -8.94 -11.02 10.53
C ALA A 23 -7.62 -11.18 9.76
N GLN A 24 -7.64 -12.06 8.76
CA GLN A 24 -6.48 -12.29 7.91
C GLN A 24 -6.57 -11.32 6.74
N LYS A 25 -5.43 -10.78 6.31
CA LYS A 25 -5.34 -10.02 5.04
C LYS A 25 -5.93 -10.85 3.90
N TRP A 26 -6.22 -10.21 2.76
CA TRP A 26 -6.65 -10.91 1.57
C TRP A 26 -5.56 -11.85 1.05
N GLU A 27 -5.92 -13.11 0.79
CA GLU A 27 -5.01 -14.10 0.20
C GLU A 27 -4.87 -13.90 -1.32
N HIS A 28 -3.81 -14.45 -1.90
CA HIS A 28 -3.52 -14.48 -3.35
C HIS A 28 -3.29 -13.13 -4.03
N LEU A 29 -3.21 -12.01 -3.29
CA LEU A 29 -2.86 -10.72 -3.87
C LEU A 29 -1.35 -10.55 -4.07
N ALA A 30 -0.56 -11.29 -3.32
CA ALA A 30 0.90 -11.24 -3.31
C ALA A 30 1.54 -12.61 -3.58
N ASP A 31 0.97 -13.41 -4.46
CA ASP A 31 1.54 -14.70 -4.87
C ASP A 31 2.90 -14.54 -5.55
N THR A 32 3.13 -13.39 -6.17
CA THR A 32 4.41 -12.85 -6.66
C THR A 32 4.63 -11.45 -6.11
N PRO A 33 5.87 -10.91 -6.11
CA PRO A 33 6.08 -9.50 -5.83
C PRO A 33 5.23 -8.61 -6.74
N GLN A 34 4.72 -7.51 -6.21
CA GLN A 34 3.99 -6.53 -7.00
C GLN A 34 4.92 -5.88 -8.03
N MET A 35 4.44 -5.73 -9.25
CA MET A 35 5.13 -5.03 -10.33
C MET A 35 4.22 -3.95 -10.89
N GLY A 36 4.77 -2.75 -11.07
CA GLY A 36 3.99 -1.62 -11.54
C GLY A 36 4.81 -0.34 -11.65
N TRP A 37 4.10 0.76 -11.74
CA TRP A 37 4.66 2.09 -11.86
C TRP A 37 4.05 3.00 -10.79
N SER A 38 4.86 3.89 -10.18
CA SER A 38 4.42 4.85 -9.15
C SER A 38 4.71 6.27 -9.60
N THR A 39 3.82 7.20 -9.23
CA THR A 39 3.91 8.60 -9.66
C THR A 39 5.01 9.39 -8.96
N TRP A 40 5.44 8.98 -7.73
CA TRP A 40 6.15 9.88 -6.83
C TRP A 40 7.48 10.38 -7.39
N ASN A 41 8.38 9.48 -7.75
CA ASN A 41 9.73 9.86 -8.11
C ASN A 41 9.82 10.70 -9.39
N LYS A 42 8.87 10.51 -10.32
CA LYS A 42 8.83 11.29 -11.56
C LYS A 42 8.04 12.58 -11.44
N PHE A 43 6.88 12.55 -10.81
CA PHE A 43 5.92 13.66 -10.83
C PHE A 43 5.72 14.32 -9.48
N GLN A 44 6.09 13.64 -8.37
CA GLN A 44 5.80 14.13 -7.01
C GLN A 44 4.33 14.54 -6.88
N GLY A 45 4.07 15.75 -6.41
CA GLY A 45 2.70 16.27 -6.31
C GLY A 45 2.12 16.82 -7.63
N ASN A 46 2.85 16.82 -8.73
CA ASN A 46 2.36 17.31 -10.04
C ASN A 46 1.68 16.17 -10.83
N ILE A 47 0.55 15.73 -10.33
CA ILE A 47 -0.25 14.61 -10.87
C ILE A 47 -1.62 15.11 -11.30
N SER A 48 -2.22 14.41 -12.26
CA SER A 48 -3.59 14.65 -12.72
C SER A 48 -4.22 13.38 -13.29
N GLU A 49 -5.54 13.39 -13.43
CA GLU A 49 -6.28 12.32 -14.09
C GLU A 49 -5.70 11.97 -15.47
N ASP A 50 -5.37 12.98 -16.28
CA ASP A 50 -4.83 12.79 -17.63
C ASP A 50 -3.44 12.15 -17.61
N ILE A 51 -2.58 12.51 -16.65
CA ILE A 51 -1.27 11.88 -16.48
C ILE A 51 -1.44 10.39 -16.19
N ILE A 52 -2.34 10.02 -15.27
CA ILE A 52 -2.55 8.60 -14.92
C ILE A 52 -3.09 7.81 -16.10
N LYS A 53 -4.06 8.37 -16.84
CA LYS A 53 -4.60 7.75 -18.05
C LYS A 53 -3.54 7.57 -19.13
N GLY A 54 -2.70 8.60 -19.36
CA GLY A 54 -1.60 8.53 -20.31
C GLY A 54 -0.56 7.45 -19.95
N ILE A 55 -0.24 7.30 -18.66
CA ILE A 55 0.63 6.22 -18.18
C ILE A 55 0.02 4.85 -18.46
N ALA A 56 -1.29 4.68 -18.22
CA ALA A 56 -1.98 3.43 -18.51
C ALA A 56 -1.87 3.06 -19.99
N ASP A 57 -2.04 4.04 -20.89
CA ASP A 57 -1.89 3.83 -22.32
C ASP A 57 -0.47 3.41 -22.69
N VAL A 58 0.56 4.13 -22.19
CA VAL A 58 1.97 3.82 -22.42
C VAL A 58 2.35 2.44 -21.92
N MET A 59 1.89 2.03 -20.73
CA MET A 59 2.17 0.69 -20.19
C MET A 59 1.61 -0.43 -21.06
N VAL A 60 0.48 -0.19 -21.72
CA VAL A 60 -0.08 -1.15 -22.70
C VAL A 60 0.69 -1.11 -24.02
N GLU A 61 0.92 0.08 -24.57
CA GLU A 61 1.55 0.28 -25.86
C GLU A 61 3.00 -0.23 -25.90
N THR A 62 3.73 -0.08 -24.79
CA THR A 62 5.12 -0.54 -24.67
C THR A 62 5.26 -2.01 -24.27
N GLY A 63 4.15 -2.71 -23.99
CA GLY A 63 4.16 -4.11 -23.55
C GLY A 63 4.52 -4.32 -22.08
N LEU A 64 4.68 -3.27 -21.27
CA LEU A 64 4.98 -3.37 -19.84
C LEU A 64 3.89 -4.16 -19.11
N ARG A 65 2.61 -3.93 -19.42
CA ARG A 65 1.49 -4.72 -18.87
C ARG A 65 1.69 -6.21 -19.13
N ASP A 66 2.00 -6.59 -20.37
CA ASP A 66 2.13 -7.99 -20.79
C ASP A 66 3.41 -8.63 -20.22
N ALA A 67 4.41 -7.81 -19.85
CA ALA A 67 5.57 -8.23 -19.08
C ALA A 67 5.31 -8.40 -17.57
N GLY A 68 4.08 -8.06 -17.10
CA GLY A 68 3.66 -8.26 -15.71
C GLY A 68 3.63 -6.99 -14.85
N TYR A 69 3.97 -5.82 -15.39
CA TYR A 69 3.84 -4.54 -14.69
C TYR A 69 2.38 -4.10 -14.73
N THR A 70 1.60 -4.56 -13.77
CA THR A 70 0.14 -4.44 -13.82
C THR A 70 -0.43 -3.33 -12.93
N TYR A 71 0.33 -2.78 -12.00
CA TYR A 71 -0.13 -1.72 -11.11
C TYR A 71 0.26 -0.34 -11.60
N ILE A 72 -0.66 0.62 -11.48
CA ILE A 72 -0.38 2.07 -11.54
C ILE A 72 -0.73 2.64 -10.18
N ASN A 73 0.27 3.12 -9.45
CA ASN A 73 0.11 3.63 -8.10
C ASN A 73 0.15 5.16 -8.10
N ILE A 74 -0.97 5.78 -7.76
CA ILE A 74 -1.04 7.20 -7.46
C ILE A 74 -0.48 7.40 -6.05
N ASP A 75 0.65 8.07 -5.94
CA ASP A 75 1.28 8.41 -4.66
C ASP A 75 0.63 9.65 -4.03
N ASP A 76 1.26 10.34 -3.10
CA ASP A 76 0.71 11.46 -2.34
C ASP A 76 0.19 12.61 -3.23
N CYS A 77 -0.58 13.51 -2.65
CA CYS A 77 -1.13 14.72 -3.26
C CYS A 77 -2.34 14.53 -4.20
N TRP A 78 -2.99 13.36 -4.22
CA TRP A 78 -4.29 13.18 -4.89
C TRP A 78 -5.47 13.66 -4.02
N HIS A 79 -5.26 13.75 -2.72
CA HIS A 79 -6.28 14.02 -1.71
C HIS A 79 -6.85 15.43 -1.84
N GLY A 80 -8.18 15.52 -1.83
CA GLY A 80 -8.95 16.71 -1.55
C GLY A 80 -9.29 16.81 -0.06
N LYS A 81 -10.46 17.39 0.24
CA LYS A 81 -10.98 17.46 1.61
C LYS A 81 -11.86 16.25 1.91
N ARG A 82 -12.09 15.98 3.19
CA ARG A 82 -13.14 15.07 3.62
C ARG A 82 -14.50 15.77 3.47
N ASP A 83 -15.51 15.01 3.08
CA ASP A 83 -16.90 15.51 3.05
C ASP A 83 -17.51 15.62 4.47
N ALA A 84 -18.79 16.00 4.55
CA ALA A 84 -19.49 16.18 5.82
C ALA A 84 -19.64 14.89 6.64
N ASP A 85 -19.59 13.74 5.97
CA ASP A 85 -19.67 12.40 6.59
C ASP A 85 -18.26 11.84 6.90
N GLY A 86 -17.20 12.60 6.63
CA GLY A 86 -15.81 12.24 6.90
C GLY A 86 -15.12 11.40 5.81
N PHE A 87 -15.79 11.10 4.70
CA PHE A 87 -15.18 10.38 3.59
C PHE A 87 -14.21 11.25 2.81
N ILE A 88 -13.01 10.72 2.58
CA ILE A 88 -12.00 11.42 1.77
C ILE A 88 -12.47 11.58 0.33
N GLN A 89 -12.24 12.75 -0.24
CA GLN A 89 -12.53 13.06 -1.64
C GLN A 89 -11.24 13.30 -2.41
N ALA A 90 -11.27 13.15 -3.72
CA ALA A 90 -10.18 13.53 -4.60
C ALA A 90 -10.02 15.04 -4.68
N ASP A 91 -8.82 15.52 -4.98
CA ASP A 91 -8.59 16.91 -5.36
C ASP A 91 -9.38 17.22 -6.65
N PRO A 92 -10.39 18.11 -6.63
CA PRO A 92 -11.29 18.31 -7.76
C PRO A 92 -10.61 18.99 -8.97
N ILE A 93 -9.44 19.61 -8.78
CA ILE A 93 -8.67 20.21 -9.86
C ILE A 93 -7.85 19.14 -10.58
N LYS A 94 -7.22 18.27 -9.83
CA LYS A 94 -6.36 17.21 -10.37
C LYS A 94 -7.16 16.03 -10.92
N PHE A 95 -8.27 15.71 -10.27
CA PHE A 95 -9.15 14.57 -10.58
C PHE A 95 -10.62 15.04 -10.70
N PRO A 96 -10.95 15.80 -11.73
CA PRO A 96 -12.29 16.40 -11.86
C PRO A 96 -13.40 15.36 -11.99
N ASN A 97 -13.11 14.16 -12.50
CA ASN A 97 -14.07 13.06 -12.60
C ASN A 97 -13.95 12.06 -11.42
N GLY A 98 -13.08 12.35 -10.44
CA GLY A 98 -12.83 11.53 -9.26
C GLY A 98 -12.00 10.28 -9.51
N ILE A 99 -11.54 9.66 -8.41
CA ILE A 99 -10.67 8.47 -8.46
C ILE A 99 -11.37 7.27 -9.10
N LYS A 100 -12.69 7.14 -8.92
CA LYS A 100 -13.43 6.02 -9.55
C LYS A 100 -13.33 6.04 -11.07
N ALA A 101 -13.45 7.19 -11.72
CA ALA A 101 -13.34 7.31 -13.17
C ALA A 101 -11.92 6.93 -13.67
N VAL A 102 -10.89 7.27 -12.89
CA VAL A 102 -9.51 6.85 -13.16
C VAL A 102 -9.36 5.33 -13.00
N ALA A 103 -9.93 4.74 -11.94
CA ALA A 103 -9.89 3.30 -11.73
C ALA A 103 -10.59 2.55 -12.87
N ASP A 104 -11.78 2.99 -13.26
CA ASP A 104 -12.52 2.37 -14.37
C ASP A 104 -11.71 2.43 -15.68
N TYR A 105 -11.01 3.55 -15.95
CA TYR A 105 -10.15 3.67 -17.12
C TYR A 105 -8.96 2.70 -17.06
N VAL A 106 -8.25 2.69 -15.94
CA VAL A 106 -7.08 1.80 -15.72
C VAL A 106 -7.51 0.33 -15.85
N HIS A 107 -8.65 -0.05 -15.28
CA HIS A 107 -9.21 -1.40 -15.40
C HIS A 107 -9.57 -1.74 -16.84
N SER A 108 -10.09 -0.79 -17.63
CA SER A 108 -10.40 -1.00 -19.05
C SER A 108 -9.16 -1.36 -19.90
N LYS A 109 -7.97 -1.01 -19.40
CA LYS A 109 -6.68 -1.36 -20.01
C LYS A 109 -6.10 -2.69 -19.50
N GLY A 110 -6.82 -3.41 -18.63
CA GLY A 110 -6.33 -4.63 -17.99
C GLY A 110 -5.27 -4.40 -16.93
N LEU A 111 -5.18 -3.17 -16.39
CA LEU A 111 -4.29 -2.76 -15.32
C LEU A 111 -5.04 -2.61 -14.00
N LYS A 112 -4.33 -2.40 -12.91
CA LYS A 112 -4.85 -2.22 -11.54
C LYS A 112 -4.47 -0.85 -11.01
N LEU A 113 -5.38 -0.19 -10.30
CA LEU A 113 -5.14 1.11 -9.69
C LEU A 113 -4.72 0.98 -8.23
N GLY A 114 -3.56 1.55 -7.90
CA GLY A 114 -3.13 1.79 -6.53
C GLY A 114 -3.33 3.24 -6.11
N ILE A 115 -3.44 3.43 -4.79
CA ILE A 115 -3.60 4.73 -4.16
C ILE A 115 -2.68 4.83 -2.94
N TYR A 116 -2.46 6.02 -2.44
CA TYR A 116 -1.64 6.32 -1.27
C TYR A 116 -2.49 6.88 -0.13
N SER A 117 -2.16 6.54 1.09
CA SER A 117 -2.59 7.22 2.31
C SER A 117 -1.53 7.09 3.41
N ASP A 118 -1.84 7.56 4.61
CA ASP A 118 -0.92 7.61 5.73
C ASP A 118 -1.61 7.20 7.03
N ALA A 119 -0.88 6.51 7.90
CA ALA A 119 -1.35 6.10 9.23
C ALA A 119 -1.49 7.27 10.22
N GLY A 120 -0.91 8.41 9.89
CA GLY A 120 -0.94 9.61 10.72
C GLY A 120 -2.14 10.52 10.44
N SER A 121 -2.15 11.66 11.11
CA SER A 121 -3.16 12.70 10.94
C SER A 121 -3.05 13.43 9.60
N ALA A 122 -1.87 13.41 9.00
CA ALA A 122 -1.57 13.98 7.71
C ALA A 122 -0.54 13.14 6.97
N THR A 123 -0.59 13.17 5.62
CA THR A 123 0.42 12.54 4.77
C THR A 123 1.77 13.25 4.86
N CYS A 124 2.80 12.70 4.24
CA CYS A 124 4.13 13.32 4.18
C CYS A 124 4.11 14.70 3.48
N ALA A 125 3.21 14.90 2.51
CA ALA A 125 3.00 16.20 1.86
C ALA A 125 1.90 17.05 2.54
N GLY A 126 1.47 16.69 3.77
CA GLY A 126 0.51 17.49 4.55
C GLY A 126 -0.95 17.38 4.07
N ARG A 127 -1.31 16.33 3.34
CA ARG A 127 -2.69 16.03 2.96
C ARG A 127 -3.41 15.27 4.08
N PRO A 128 -4.75 15.15 4.08
CA PRO A 128 -5.45 14.39 5.10
C PRO A 128 -4.97 12.94 5.18
N GLY A 129 -4.47 12.50 6.34
CA GLY A 129 -4.16 11.11 6.63
C GLY A 129 -5.40 10.33 7.09
N SER A 130 -5.23 9.03 7.35
CA SER A 130 -6.33 8.13 7.69
C SER A 130 -6.56 7.99 9.20
N LEU A 131 -5.73 8.59 10.07
CA LEU A 131 -5.85 8.44 11.53
C LEU A 131 -7.26 8.81 12.00
N GLY A 132 -7.98 7.83 12.57
CA GLY A 132 -9.36 7.99 13.02
C GLY A 132 -10.42 7.88 11.92
N HIS A 133 -10.03 7.58 10.67
CA HIS A 133 -10.90 7.43 9.50
C HIS A 133 -10.65 6.15 8.70
N GLU A 134 -9.91 5.21 9.24
CA GLU A 134 -9.41 4.02 8.53
C GLU A 134 -10.54 3.23 7.87
N TYR A 135 -11.64 3.01 8.57
CA TYR A 135 -12.81 2.30 8.02
C TYR A 135 -13.55 3.10 6.94
N GLN A 136 -13.69 4.42 7.11
CA GLN A 136 -14.29 5.28 6.10
C GLN A 136 -13.46 5.30 4.83
N ASP A 137 -12.15 5.43 4.97
CA ASP A 137 -11.20 5.45 3.86
C ASP A 137 -11.19 4.10 3.14
N ALA A 138 -11.15 2.99 3.85
CA ALA A 138 -11.21 1.65 3.27
C ALA A 138 -12.50 1.42 2.46
N ILE A 139 -13.65 1.85 3.00
CA ILE A 139 -14.94 1.80 2.29
C ILE A 139 -14.88 2.66 1.02
N GLN A 140 -14.30 3.85 1.10
CA GLN A 140 -14.19 4.75 -0.04
C GLN A 140 -13.27 4.18 -1.13
N TYR A 141 -12.12 3.62 -0.75
CA TYR A 141 -11.22 2.96 -1.70
C TYR A 141 -11.89 1.75 -2.38
N ALA A 142 -12.65 0.97 -1.63
CA ALA A 142 -13.42 -0.15 -2.19
C ALA A 142 -14.50 0.35 -3.17
N ARG A 143 -15.23 1.42 -2.86
CA ARG A 143 -16.23 2.04 -3.75
C ARG A 143 -15.61 2.58 -5.03
N TRP A 144 -14.39 3.10 -4.98
CA TRP A 144 -13.67 3.58 -6.15
C TRP A 144 -13.05 2.48 -7.00
N GLY A 145 -12.98 1.25 -6.48
CA GLY A 145 -12.37 0.14 -7.19
C GLY A 145 -10.86 0.10 -7.09
N VAL A 146 -10.29 0.65 -6.02
CA VAL A 146 -8.85 0.59 -5.74
C VAL A 146 -8.40 -0.84 -5.51
N ASP A 147 -7.21 -1.21 -6.02
CA ASP A 147 -6.62 -2.55 -5.94
C ASP A 147 -5.39 -2.64 -5.04
N TYR A 148 -4.79 -1.49 -4.71
CA TYR A 148 -3.55 -1.41 -3.95
C TYR A 148 -3.54 -0.15 -3.10
N LEU A 149 -3.09 -0.25 -1.86
CA LEU A 149 -2.90 0.88 -0.95
C LEU A 149 -1.44 0.91 -0.47
N LYS A 150 -0.69 1.95 -0.82
CA LYS A 150 0.53 2.34 -0.10
C LYS A 150 0.11 3.10 1.15
N TYR A 151 0.49 2.61 2.32
CA TYR A 151 0.10 3.19 3.61
C TYR A 151 1.35 3.63 4.37
N ASP A 152 1.57 4.93 4.38
CA ASP A 152 2.78 5.59 4.87
C ASP A 152 2.74 5.87 6.37
N TRP A 153 3.80 6.52 6.89
CA TRP A 153 4.03 6.63 8.34
C TRP A 153 4.39 8.05 8.80
N CYS A 154 4.04 9.10 8.05
CA CYS A 154 4.25 10.49 8.44
C CYS A 154 3.23 10.94 9.51
N ASN A 155 3.59 11.94 10.32
CA ASN A 155 2.70 12.55 11.29
C ASN A 155 2.00 11.57 12.26
N THR A 156 2.72 10.52 12.67
CA THR A 156 2.27 9.41 13.53
C THR A 156 2.71 9.55 14.99
N THR A 157 2.79 10.78 15.51
CA THR A 157 3.19 11.01 16.92
C THR A 157 2.32 10.21 17.89
N ASN A 158 2.96 9.38 18.73
CA ASN A 158 2.32 8.48 19.71
C ASN A 158 1.45 7.38 19.10
N VAL A 159 1.55 7.09 17.81
CA VAL A 159 0.85 5.97 17.16
C VAL A 159 1.73 4.71 17.26
N ASN A 160 1.11 3.58 17.62
CA ASN A 160 1.81 2.28 17.62
C ASN A 160 1.78 1.69 16.20
N PRO A 161 2.93 1.37 15.57
CA PRO A 161 2.97 0.91 14.17
C PRO A 161 2.17 -0.36 13.94
N GLN A 162 2.40 -1.39 14.74
CA GLN A 162 1.72 -2.67 14.57
C GLN A 162 0.20 -2.54 14.72
N GLY A 163 -0.25 -1.73 15.68
CA GLY A 163 -1.68 -1.47 15.89
C GLY A 163 -2.32 -0.70 14.73
N ALA A 164 -1.65 0.32 14.21
CA ALA A 164 -2.16 1.13 13.10
C ALA A 164 -2.25 0.31 11.79
N TYR A 165 -1.22 -0.45 11.46
CA TYR A 165 -1.25 -1.31 10.28
C TYR A 165 -2.25 -2.47 10.41
N GLN A 166 -2.44 -3.01 11.63
CA GLN A 166 -3.51 -3.97 11.87
C GLN A 166 -4.89 -3.34 11.65
N LEU A 167 -5.10 -2.13 12.16
CA LEU A 167 -6.38 -1.42 12.03
C LEU A 167 -6.76 -1.16 10.57
N ILE A 168 -5.82 -0.65 9.75
CA ILE A 168 -6.12 -0.44 8.32
C ILE A 168 -6.31 -1.77 7.58
N SER A 169 -5.57 -2.82 7.92
CA SER A 169 -5.75 -4.16 7.33
C SER A 169 -7.16 -4.69 7.60
N ASP A 170 -7.64 -4.57 8.85
CA ASP A 170 -8.98 -4.96 9.25
C ASP A 170 -10.06 -4.13 8.56
N ALA A 171 -9.83 -2.83 8.41
CA ALA A 171 -10.71 -1.92 7.70
C ALA A 171 -10.84 -2.29 6.21
N LEU A 172 -9.72 -2.53 5.53
CA LEU A 172 -9.70 -2.99 4.13
C LEU A 172 -10.42 -4.33 3.96
N ARG A 173 -10.23 -5.26 4.91
CA ARG A 173 -10.93 -6.54 4.89
C ARG A 173 -12.44 -6.35 5.04
N SER A 174 -12.86 -5.48 5.95
CA SER A 174 -14.27 -5.18 6.22
C SER A 174 -14.96 -4.47 5.06
N ALA A 175 -14.23 -3.72 4.25
CA ALA A 175 -14.76 -3.04 3.07
C ALA A 175 -15.16 -4.01 1.93
N GLY A 176 -14.75 -5.29 2.01
CA GLY A 176 -15.22 -6.37 1.15
C GLY A 176 -14.60 -6.42 -0.26
N ARG A 177 -13.64 -5.52 -0.58
CA ARG A 177 -12.85 -5.55 -1.81
C ARG A 177 -11.42 -6.00 -1.53
N PRO A 178 -10.86 -6.95 -2.30
CA PRO A 178 -9.45 -7.31 -2.20
C PRO A 178 -8.56 -6.13 -2.59
N ILE A 179 -7.85 -5.56 -1.61
CA ILE A 179 -6.89 -4.47 -1.79
C ILE A 179 -5.55 -4.93 -1.24
N PHE A 180 -4.50 -4.85 -2.06
CA PHE A 180 -3.13 -5.12 -1.65
C PHE A 180 -2.67 -4.02 -0.69
N LEU A 181 -2.26 -4.38 0.52
CA LEU A 181 -1.70 -3.44 1.50
C LEU A 181 -0.17 -3.45 1.45
N SER A 182 0.42 -2.33 1.03
CA SER A 182 1.84 -2.04 1.06
C SER A 182 2.14 -1.09 2.23
N MET A 183 2.88 -1.59 3.19
CA MET A 183 3.21 -0.89 4.44
C MET A 183 4.51 -0.10 4.26
N CYS A 184 4.50 1.19 4.55
CA CYS A 184 5.61 2.10 4.29
C CYS A 184 6.03 2.88 5.55
N GLU A 185 6.67 2.20 6.52
CA GLU A 185 7.26 2.83 7.71
C GLU A 185 8.79 2.79 7.67
N TRP A 186 9.35 2.65 6.46
CA TRP A 186 10.80 2.72 6.16
C TRP A 186 11.66 1.70 6.91
N GLY A 187 11.08 0.61 7.44
CA GLY A 187 11.76 -0.41 8.21
C GLY A 187 12.03 -0.05 9.68
N ASN A 188 11.53 1.09 10.17
CA ASN A 188 11.85 1.63 11.49
C ASN A 188 11.43 0.70 12.64
N SER A 189 10.29 0.04 12.54
CA SER A 189 9.79 -0.92 13.54
C SER A 189 10.09 -2.38 13.20
N GLN A 190 10.91 -2.63 12.17
CA GLN A 190 11.26 -3.95 11.67
C GLN A 190 10.02 -4.76 11.24
N PRO A 191 9.22 -4.25 10.30
CA PRO A 191 7.93 -4.85 9.91
C PRO A 191 8.07 -6.28 9.42
N TRP A 192 9.21 -6.69 8.88
CA TRP A 192 9.51 -8.08 8.49
C TRP A 192 9.36 -9.09 9.63
N LYS A 193 9.42 -8.65 10.90
CA LYS A 193 9.27 -9.54 12.05
C LYS A 193 7.82 -9.80 12.45
N TRP A 194 6.88 -8.89 12.10
CA TRP A 194 5.51 -8.95 12.60
C TRP A 194 4.41 -8.74 11.55
N ALA A 195 4.74 -8.18 10.38
CA ALA A 195 3.73 -7.75 9.40
C ALA A 195 3.17 -8.86 8.49
N ARG A 196 3.71 -10.08 8.56
CA ARG A 196 3.38 -11.18 7.65
C ARG A 196 1.87 -11.45 7.51
N GLU A 197 1.12 -11.38 8.60
CA GLU A 197 -0.33 -11.63 8.61
C GLU A 197 -1.14 -10.34 8.42
N ILE A 198 -0.49 -9.18 8.33
CA ILE A 198 -1.10 -7.85 8.28
C ILE A 198 -1.07 -7.28 6.87
N GLY A 199 0.11 -7.15 6.29
CA GLY A 199 0.35 -6.56 4.97
C GLY A 199 0.80 -7.58 3.93
N HIS A 200 0.84 -7.16 2.67
CA HIS A 200 1.29 -7.97 1.54
C HIS A 200 2.74 -7.65 1.16
N SER A 201 3.17 -6.41 1.42
CA SER A 201 4.56 -5.98 1.37
C SER A 201 4.85 -4.94 2.45
N TRP A 202 6.12 -4.74 2.74
CA TRP A 202 6.57 -3.71 3.68
C TRP A 202 7.92 -3.15 3.26
N ARG A 203 8.05 -1.83 3.37
CA ARG A 203 9.31 -1.12 3.16
C ARG A 203 10.35 -1.60 4.16
N THR A 204 11.52 -1.91 3.67
CA THR A 204 12.65 -2.36 4.48
C THR A 204 13.69 -1.27 4.67
N THR A 205 13.69 -0.25 3.83
CA THR A 205 14.70 0.81 3.77
C THR A 205 14.07 2.19 3.83
N PRO A 206 14.84 3.23 4.21
CA PRO A 206 14.52 4.62 3.91
C PRO A 206 14.26 4.83 2.42
N ASP A 207 13.80 6.04 2.04
CA ASP A 207 13.52 6.35 0.65
C ASP A 207 14.77 6.22 -0.22
N ILE A 208 14.59 5.59 -1.37
CA ILE A 208 15.62 5.53 -2.39
C ILE A 208 15.77 6.89 -3.07
N TRP A 209 16.96 7.20 -3.51
CA TRP A 209 17.19 8.30 -4.42
C TRP A 209 17.99 7.85 -5.64
N CYS A 210 17.98 8.68 -6.66
CA CYS A 210 18.51 8.37 -7.99
C CYS A 210 20.05 8.29 -8.06
N HIS A 211 20.70 7.57 -7.16
CA HIS A 211 22.14 7.29 -7.19
C HIS A 211 22.42 5.81 -7.03
N PHE A 212 23.43 5.33 -7.75
CA PHE A 212 23.75 3.92 -7.77
C PHE A 212 24.36 3.45 -6.43
N ASP A 213 25.41 4.12 -5.95
CA ASP A 213 26.15 3.69 -4.75
C ASP A 213 26.56 4.89 -3.89
N SER A 214 25.59 5.51 -3.24
CA SER A 214 25.85 6.57 -2.28
C SER A 214 24.64 6.82 -1.36
N LEU A 215 24.90 7.52 -0.26
CA LEU A 215 23.89 7.97 0.70
C LEU A 215 23.70 9.48 0.56
N ARG A 216 22.46 9.92 0.75
CA ARG A 216 22.13 11.34 0.89
C ARG A 216 21.58 11.57 2.28
N VAL A 217 22.35 12.30 3.10
CA VAL A 217 22.05 12.54 4.52
C VAL A 217 21.44 13.90 4.69
N PHE A 218 20.31 13.95 5.38
CA PHE A 218 19.61 15.16 5.81
C PHE A 218 19.47 15.19 7.32
N PRO A 219 19.20 16.35 7.94
CA PRO A 219 18.83 16.40 9.34
C PRO A 219 17.57 15.55 9.60
N GLY A 220 17.74 14.45 10.35
CA GLY A 220 16.63 13.57 10.76
C GLY A 220 16.26 12.42 9.81
N TYR A 221 16.82 12.36 8.60
CA TYR A 221 16.58 11.22 7.71
C TYR A 221 17.73 11.02 6.70
N THR A 222 17.80 9.82 6.14
CA THR A 222 18.79 9.45 5.11
C THR A 222 18.08 8.78 3.94
N GLN A 223 18.45 9.14 2.72
CA GLN A 223 18.03 8.42 1.51
C GLN A 223 19.14 7.46 1.08
N PHE A 224 18.71 6.30 0.59
CA PHE A 224 19.62 5.25 0.13
C PHE A 224 19.77 5.29 -1.39
N GLY A 225 20.98 4.96 -1.87
CA GLY A 225 21.19 4.60 -3.28
C GLY A 225 20.79 3.14 -3.53
N VAL A 226 20.79 2.75 -4.80
CA VAL A 226 20.39 1.40 -5.24
C VAL A 226 21.17 0.31 -4.52
N MET A 227 22.50 0.44 -4.43
CA MET A 227 23.35 -0.57 -3.79
C MET A 227 23.07 -0.73 -2.30
N GLN A 228 22.79 0.36 -1.59
CA GLN A 228 22.45 0.31 -0.17
C GLN A 228 21.11 -0.39 0.05
N CYS A 229 20.11 -0.12 -0.80
CA CYS A 229 18.82 -0.81 -0.77
C CYS A 229 19.00 -2.32 -1.00
N ILE A 230 19.80 -2.73 -1.98
CA ILE A 230 20.09 -4.13 -2.28
C ILE A 230 20.80 -4.80 -1.10
N GLN A 231 21.89 -4.20 -0.61
CA GLN A 231 22.70 -4.77 0.48
C GLN A 231 21.90 -4.93 1.77
N PHE A 232 21.08 -3.92 2.11
CA PHE A 232 20.22 -3.99 3.29
C PHE A 232 19.17 -5.09 3.13
N ASN A 233 18.52 -5.14 1.97
CA ASN A 233 17.44 -6.10 1.71
C ASN A 233 17.94 -7.54 1.61
N ASP A 234 19.18 -7.79 1.14
CA ASP A 234 19.76 -9.14 1.09
C ASP A 234 19.82 -9.81 2.47
N SER A 235 20.10 -9.02 3.51
CA SER A 235 20.10 -9.50 4.91
C SER A 235 18.71 -9.94 5.40
N LEU A 236 17.64 -9.53 4.73
CA LEU A 236 16.25 -9.76 5.10
C LEU A 236 15.52 -10.78 4.20
N ARG A 237 16.22 -11.41 3.25
CA ARG A 237 15.62 -12.32 2.26
C ARG A 237 14.79 -13.46 2.86
N GLN A 238 15.14 -13.93 4.07
CA GLN A 238 14.42 -14.99 4.77
C GLN A 238 13.02 -14.57 5.25
N TYR A 239 12.72 -13.26 5.25
CA TYR A 239 11.43 -12.72 5.66
C TYR A 239 10.47 -12.48 4.48
N ALA A 240 10.90 -12.73 3.25
CA ALA A 240 10.06 -12.62 2.07
C ALA A 240 9.63 -14.00 1.55
N GLY A 241 8.43 -14.06 0.98
CA GLY A 241 7.89 -15.28 0.39
C GLY A 241 6.51 -15.08 -0.19
N LYS A 242 5.92 -16.17 -0.69
CA LYS A 242 4.58 -16.13 -1.28
C LYS A 242 3.56 -15.56 -0.30
N GLY A 243 2.90 -14.49 -0.71
CA GLY A 243 1.90 -13.78 0.07
C GLY A 243 2.43 -12.60 0.91
N TYR A 244 3.77 -12.39 0.96
CA TYR A 244 4.38 -11.32 1.76
C TYR A 244 5.80 -11.03 1.28
N TRP A 245 6.10 -9.76 0.96
CA TRP A 245 7.34 -9.37 0.30
C TRP A 245 8.03 -8.21 1.01
N ASN A 246 9.37 -8.30 1.07
CA ASN A 246 10.19 -7.15 1.37
C ASN A 246 10.12 -6.16 0.21
N ASP A 247 10.04 -4.89 0.52
CA ASP A 247 10.02 -3.78 -0.44
C ASP A 247 11.24 -2.88 -0.16
N PRO A 248 12.31 -2.99 -0.96
CA PRO A 248 13.48 -2.13 -0.82
C PRO A 248 13.32 -0.76 -1.49
N ASP A 249 12.10 -0.36 -1.82
CA ASP A 249 11.71 0.81 -2.59
C ASP A 249 11.78 0.63 -4.12
N MET A 250 11.52 1.69 -4.86
CA MET A 250 11.39 1.72 -6.31
C MET A 250 12.73 1.49 -7.02
N LEU A 251 12.67 1.03 -8.27
CA LEU A 251 13.88 0.77 -9.06
C LEU A 251 14.59 2.02 -9.60
N GLU A 252 13.93 3.18 -9.59
CA GLU A 252 14.47 4.46 -10.10
C GLU A 252 14.92 4.44 -11.58
N VAL A 253 14.41 3.52 -12.38
CA VAL A 253 14.77 3.40 -13.80
C VAL A 253 14.10 4.50 -14.61
N GLY A 254 14.89 5.21 -15.41
CA GLY A 254 14.40 6.24 -16.36
C GLY A 254 14.02 7.59 -15.72
N ASN A 255 14.34 7.85 -14.47
CA ASN A 255 14.06 9.14 -13.80
C ASN A 255 15.06 10.25 -14.12
N GLY A 256 16.03 10.00 -15.00
CA GLY A 256 16.87 11.04 -15.61
C GLY A 256 18.07 11.52 -14.81
N MET A 257 18.32 10.98 -13.61
CA MET A 257 19.48 11.36 -12.80
C MET A 257 20.37 10.18 -12.38
N ALA A 258 19.89 8.96 -12.44
CA ALA A 258 20.54 7.88 -11.71
C ALA A 258 21.22 6.84 -12.55
N VAL A 259 20.79 6.62 -13.72
CA VAL A 259 21.38 5.59 -14.58
C VAL A 259 21.53 6.21 -15.95
N ASN A 260 22.74 6.56 -16.31
CA ASN A 260 23.05 6.65 -17.71
C ASN A 260 22.73 5.30 -18.30
N GLU A 261 21.91 5.28 -19.32
CA GLU A 261 21.59 4.10 -20.11
C GLU A 261 22.80 3.63 -20.95
N ASP A 262 24.03 4.02 -20.54
CA ASP A 262 25.29 3.68 -21.19
C ASP A 262 25.91 2.42 -20.56
#